data_c0d60fc59953fdc6f18a20e2a7c8c6cb
#
_entry.id   c0d60fc59953fdc6f18a20e2a7c8c6cb
#
_cell.length_a   1.000
_cell.length_b   1.000
_cell.length_c   1.000
_cell.angle_alpha   90.00
_cell.angle_beta   90.00
_cell.angle_gamma   90.00
#
_symmetry.space_group_name_H-M   'P 1'
#
loop_
_entity.id
_entity.type
_entity.pdbx_description
1 polymer ?
#
loop_
_entity_poly.entity_id
_entity_poly.type
_entity_poly.pdbx_seq_one_letter_code
_entity_poly.pdbx_strand_id
1 'polypeptide(L)'
;MDLISGLYDKTGILYFPAGNTGSQMGGWFNNEIRTTDDLDGLRMRIGGIGAEVMKTFGVTPIDKPYLELAAAIKSGELDAAEFVAPFDDTQLGLNKVAKYYYSPGWWQIGDQLDFIVNKKAFSQLPVEYQQIVESAAWEANQRVVAEYDARNGDALAALVAGGTLLREFPVDMMRSAFAVMEGIHAEQSAKSADYKRVFESWNAFRWTVKKWHLFIESPVMGLEEGPVDTGATVSFGRTADRTWSLLT
;
A
#
# COMPACT_ATOMS: atom_id res chain seq x y z
N MET A 1 4.19 6.57 -18.51
CA MET A 1 3.19 5.75 -19.24
C MET A 1 3.82 4.79 -20.24
N ASP A 2 4.75 5.23 -21.05
CA ASP A 2 5.30 4.42 -22.14
C ASP A 2 5.93 3.07 -21.72
N LEU A 3 6.57 3.00 -20.56
CA LEU A 3 7.17 1.75 -20.09
C LEU A 3 6.13 0.67 -19.79
N ILE A 4 5.11 1.01 -19.01
CA ILE A 4 4.06 0.06 -18.59
C ILE A 4 3.19 -0.31 -19.79
N SER A 5 2.76 0.69 -20.57
CA SER A 5 2.00 0.46 -21.81
C SER A 5 2.75 -0.50 -22.77
N GLY A 6 4.07 -0.34 -22.91
CA GLY A 6 4.88 -1.22 -23.73
C GLY A 6 4.96 -2.67 -23.23
N LEU A 7 4.75 -2.92 -21.94
CA LEU A 7 4.67 -4.29 -21.40
C LEU A 7 3.33 -4.93 -21.74
N TYR A 8 2.23 -4.21 -21.52
CA TYR A 8 0.87 -4.68 -21.84
C TYR A 8 0.67 -4.88 -23.35
N ASP A 9 1.26 -4.02 -24.17
CA ASP A 9 1.13 -4.09 -25.63
C ASP A 9 1.59 -5.43 -26.23
N LYS A 10 2.61 -6.07 -25.62
CA LYS A 10 3.09 -7.40 -25.97
C LYS A 10 2.03 -8.51 -25.80
N THR A 11 1.02 -8.26 -24.97
CA THR A 11 -0.06 -9.20 -24.68
C THR A 11 -1.36 -8.89 -25.41
N GLY A 12 -1.39 -7.84 -26.26
CA GLY A 12 -2.58 -7.39 -26.95
C GLY A 12 -3.57 -6.64 -26.05
N ILE A 13 -3.09 -6.11 -24.95
CA ILE A 13 -3.86 -5.33 -23.97
C ILE A 13 -3.45 -3.86 -24.07
N LEU A 14 -4.43 -2.96 -23.98
CA LEU A 14 -4.22 -1.55 -23.69
C LEU A 14 -4.43 -1.32 -22.19
N TYR A 15 -3.61 -0.45 -21.65
CA TYR A 15 -3.56 -0.10 -20.25
C TYR A 15 -3.84 1.39 -20.06
N PHE A 16 -4.74 1.71 -19.11
CA PHE A 16 -5.06 3.07 -18.69
C PHE A 16 -5.03 3.14 -17.16
N PRO A 17 -4.29 4.06 -16.54
CA PRO A 17 -4.44 4.35 -15.13
C PRO A 17 -5.90 4.78 -14.85
N ALA A 18 -6.56 4.13 -13.90
CA ALA A 18 -7.99 4.37 -13.64
C ALA A 18 -8.34 4.38 -12.15
N GLY A 19 -7.36 4.49 -11.27
CA GLY A 19 -7.54 4.65 -9.84
C GLY A 19 -6.23 4.66 -9.10
N ASN A 20 -6.25 5.23 -7.89
CA ASN A 20 -5.13 5.19 -6.97
C ASN A 20 -5.70 5.11 -5.55
N THR A 21 -5.21 4.18 -4.74
CA THR A 21 -5.72 3.99 -3.38
C THR A 21 -5.21 5.03 -2.38
N GLY A 22 -4.22 5.84 -2.78
CA GLY A 22 -3.49 6.64 -1.81
C GLY A 22 -2.74 5.78 -0.81
N SER A 23 -2.53 6.30 0.40
CA SER A 23 -1.80 5.58 1.45
C SER A 23 -2.59 4.41 2.01
N GLN A 24 -1.90 3.28 2.20
CA GLN A 24 -2.48 2.04 2.70
C GLN A 24 -2.00 1.69 4.11
N MET A 25 -2.85 0.95 4.81
CA MET A 25 -2.53 0.38 6.12
C MET A 25 -1.76 -0.94 5.99
N GLY A 26 -1.13 -1.33 7.09
CA GLY A 26 -0.37 -2.57 7.18
C GLY A 26 -1.19 -3.81 7.55
N GLY A 27 -2.50 -3.65 7.72
CA GLY A 27 -3.44 -4.75 7.93
C GLY A 27 -3.83 -5.02 9.37
N TRP A 28 -4.62 -6.06 9.52
CA TRP A 28 -5.29 -6.49 10.74
C TRP A 28 -4.62 -7.72 11.34
N PHE A 29 -4.42 -7.70 12.65
CA PHE A 29 -3.77 -8.78 13.39
C PHE A 29 -4.59 -9.17 14.62
N ASN A 30 -4.66 -10.47 14.89
CA ASN A 30 -5.28 -10.99 16.11
C ASN A 30 -4.42 -10.71 17.35
N ASN A 31 -3.11 -10.77 17.20
CA ASN A 31 -2.13 -10.54 18.27
C ASN A 31 -1.32 -9.26 17.98
N GLU A 32 -0.81 -8.66 19.05
CA GLU A 32 0.07 -7.49 18.93
C GLU A 32 1.46 -7.92 18.45
N ILE A 33 1.99 -7.18 17.46
CA ILE A 33 3.32 -7.39 16.88
C ILE A 33 4.26 -6.33 17.45
N ARG A 34 5.17 -6.74 18.30
CA ARG A 34 6.15 -5.86 19.00
C ARG A 34 7.55 -6.02 18.46
N THR A 35 7.86 -7.20 17.92
CA THR A 35 9.16 -7.58 17.37
C THR A 35 8.98 -8.41 16.11
N THR A 36 10.05 -8.62 15.36
CA THR A 36 10.03 -9.55 14.22
C THR A 36 9.69 -10.98 14.61
N ASP A 37 10.03 -11.38 15.83
CA ASP A 37 9.77 -12.75 16.32
C ASP A 37 8.27 -13.02 16.47
N ASP A 38 7.46 -11.99 16.70
CA ASP A 38 6.00 -12.11 16.78
C ASP A 38 5.35 -12.43 15.40
N LEU A 39 6.11 -12.32 14.31
CA LEU A 39 5.67 -12.69 12.97
C LEU A 39 5.88 -14.19 12.67
N ASP A 40 6.76 -14.87 13.39
CA ASP A 40 7.09 -16.27 13.11
C ASP A 40 5.87 -17.18 13.27
N GLY A 41 5.62 -17.98 12.26
CA GLY A 41 4.50 -18.92 12.22
C GLY A 41 3.13 -18.29 11.92
N LEU A 42 2.99 -16.96 11.75
CA LEU A 42 1.72 -16.33 11.40
C LEU A 42 1.25 -16.76 10.01
N ARG A 43 -0.03 -17.07 9.92
CA ARG A 43 -0.74 -17.26 8.64
C ARG A 43 -1.40 -15.94 8.26
N MET A 44 -0.86 -15.29 7.24
CA MET A 44 -1.31 -13.94 6.85
C MET A 44 -1.76 -13.90 5.39
N ARG A 45 -2.95 -13.35 5.14
CA ARG A 45 -3.29 -12.98 3.78
C ARG A 45 -2.48 -11.75 3.41
N ILE A 46 -1.56 -11.93 2.50
CA ILE A 46 -0.68 -10.91 1.95
C ILE A 46 -0.17 -11.37 0.58
N GLY A 47 -0.01 -10.45 -0.36
CA GLY A 47 0.43 -10.75 -1.71
C GLY A 47 1.71 -10.03 -2.12
N GLY A 48 2.15 -10.26 -3.37
CA GLY A 48 3.23 -9.54 -4.02
C GLY A 48 4.58 -9.59 -3.29
N ILE A 49 5.33 -8.51 -3.38
CA ILE A 49 6.64 -8.38 -2.73
C ILE A 49 6.50 -8.42 -1.20
N GLY A 50 5.40 -7.92 -0.65
CA GLY A 50 5.11 -8.01 0.78
C GLY A 50 5.13 -9.44 1.29
N ALA A 51 4.52 -10.37 0.56
CA ALA A 51 4.55 -11.79 0.91
C ALA A 51 5.97 -12.36 0.91
N GLU A 52 6.79 -12.01 -0.07
CA GLU A 52 8.18 -12.48 -0.13
C GLU A 52 9.02 -11.94 1.04
N VAL A 53 8.84 -10.69 1.42
CA VAL A 53 9.51 -10.12 2.59
C VAL A 53 9.02 -10.77 3.88
N MET A 54 7.72 -10.91 4.06
CA MET A 54 7.14 -11.49 5.28
C MET A 54 7.53 -12.96 5.49
N LYS A 55 7.72 -13.73 4.41
CA LYS A 55 8.30 -15.10 4.49
C LYS A 55 9.66 -15.13 5.19
N THR A 56 10.49 -14.11 5.02
CA THR A 56 11.81 -14.06 5.66
C THR A 56 11.74 -13.87 7.18
N PHE A 57 10.58 -13.44 7.68
CA PHE A 57 10.27 -13.31 9.11
C PHE A 57 9.42 -14.48 9.63
N GLY A 58 9.30 -15.57 8.88
CA GLY A 58 8.58 -16.78 9.29
C GLY A 58 7.07 -16.74 9.03
N VAL A 59 6.53 -15.70 8.41
CA VAL A 59 5.11 -15.65 8.02
C VAL A 59 4.82 -16.67 6.92
N THR A 60 3.69 -17.33 7.01
CA THR A 60 3.12 -18.16 5.94
C THR A 60 2.07 -17.34 5.18
N PRO A 61 2.39 -16.81 3.98
CA PRO A 61 1.43 -16.09 3.16
C PRO A 61 0.36 -17.04 2.64
N ILE A 62 -0.90 -16.60 2.73
CA ILE A 62 -2.07 -17.32 2.26
C ILE A 62 -2.76 -16.47 1.19
N ASP A 63 -2.98 -17.04 0.01
CA ASP A 63 -3.82 -16.41 -1.00
C ASP A 63 -5.29 -16.73 -0.70
N LYS A 64 -6.10 -15.68 -0.48
CA LYS A 64 -7.52 -15.82 -0.16
C LYS A 64 -8.32 -14.63 -0.71
N PRO A 65 -9.51 -14.88 -1.29
CA PRO A 65 -10.40 -13.82 -1.74
C PRO A 65 -10.77 -12.86 -0.61
N TYR A 66 -10.81 -11.56 -0.89
CA TYR A 66 -11.01 -10.53 0.13
C TYR A 66 -12.36 -10.67 0.87
N LEU A 67 -13.43 -11.16 0.23
CA LEU A 67 -14.72 -11.38 0.86
C LEU A 67 -14.72 -12.51 1.90
N GLU A 68 -13.69 -13.35 1.91
CA GLU A 68 -13.56 -14.47 2.84
C GLU A 68 -12.69 -14.13 4.07
N LEU A 69 -12.01 -12.98 4.07
CA LEU A 69 -11.00 -12.64 5.09
C LEU A 69 -11.56 -12.61 6.50
N ALA A 70 -12.69 -11.93 6.70
CA ALA A 70 -13.29 -11.84 8.04
C ALA A 70 -13.71 -13.22 8.57
N ALA A 71 -14.23 -14.10 7.72
CA ALA A 71 -14.58 -15.47 8.10
C ALA A 71 -13.33 -16.29 8.44
N ALA A 72 -12.28 -16.17 7.66
CA ALA A 72 -11.02 -16.89 7.85
C ALA A 72 -10.28 -16.46 9.14
N ILE A 73 -10.27 -15.16 9.46
CA ILE A 73 -9.72 -14.66 10.73
C ILE A 73 -10.56 -15.16 11.90
N LYS A 74 -11.89 -15.09 11.80
CA LYS A 74 -12.80 -15.54 12.85
C LYS A 74 -12.68 -17.03 13.14
N SER A 75 -12.48 -17.86 12.13
CA SER A 75 -12.31 -19.30 12.28
C SER A 75 -10.92 -19.71 12.77
N GLY A 76 -9.96 -18.78 12.80
CA GLY A 76 -8.56 -19.06 13.09
C GLY A 76 -7.82 -19.74 11.94
N GLU A 77 -8.33 -19.68 10.73
CA GLU A 77 -7.60 -20.08 9.50
C GLU A 77 -6.49 -19.07 9.18
N LEU A 78 -6.76 -17.76 9.41
CA LEU A 78 -5.79 -16.69 9.31
C LEU A 78 -5.56 -16.04 10.68
N ASP A 79 -4.34 -15.63 10.92
CA ASP A 79 -3.91 -14.86 12.11
C ASP A 79 -3.87 -13.35 11.81
N ALA A 80 -3.69 -13.01 10.53
CA ALA A 80 -3.63 -11.65 10.04
C ALA A 80 -4.10 -11.54 8.58
N ALA A 81 -4.53 -10.34 8.18
CA ALA A 81 -4.81 -10.02 6.79
C ALA A 81 -4.54 -8.55 6.50
N GLU A 82 -3.93 -8.26 5.37
CA GLU A 82 -3.89 -6.92 4.79
C GLU A 82 -4.92 -6.80 3.67
N PHE A 83 -5.40 -5.57 3.46
CA PHE A 83 -6.25 -5.29 2.31
C PHE A 83 -5.91 -3.90 1.72
N VAL A 84 -6.57 -2.83 2.13
CA VAL A 84 -6.29 -1.49 1.57
C VAL A 84 -6.13 -0.46 2.68
N ALA A 85 -7.27 0.11 3.15
CA ALA A 85 -7.28 1.26 4.03
C ALA A 85 -8.59 1.28 4.86
N PRO A 86 -8.72 2.17 5.85
CA PRO A 86 -9.84 2.16 6.80
C PRO A 86 -11.22 2.07 6.16
N PHE A 87 -11.44 2.79 5.07
CA PHE A 87 -12.73 2.82 4.40
C PHE A 87 -13.14 1.44 3.84
N ASP A 88 -12.27 0.77 3.10
CA ASP A 88 -12.55 -0.56 2.55
C ASP A 88 -12.57 -1.64 3.63
N ASP A 89 -11.60 -1.61 4.53
CA ASP A 89 -11.44 -2.61 5.59
C ASP A 89 -12.67 -2.66 6.51
N THR A 90 -13.28 -1.51 6.76
CA THR A 90 -14.54 -1.42 7.53
C THR A 90 -15.68 -2.14 6.81
N GLN A 91 -15.77 -2.04 5.49
CA GLN A 91 -16.80 -2.70 4.69
C GLN A 91 -16.65 -4.23 4.70
N LEU A 92 -15.41 -4.73 4.78
CA LEU A 92 -15.13 -6.16 4.93
C LEU A 92 -15.38 -6.68 6.35
N GLY A 93 -15.58 -5.79 7.32
CA GLY A 93 -15.84 -6.15 8.70
C GLY A 93 -14.63 -6.74 9.42
N LEU A 94 -13.41 -6.43 8.99
CA LEU A 94 -12.17 -6.90 9.60
C LEU A 94 -12.03 -6.44 11.06
N ASN A 95 -12.49 -5.24 11.36
CA ASN A 95 -12.55 -4.68 12.72
C ASN A 95 -13.43 -5.47 13.70
N LYS A 96 -14.32 -6.33 13.22
CA LYS A 96 -15.19 -7.17 14.05
C LYS A 96 -14.53 -8.49 14.46
N VAL A 97 -13.43 -8.85 13.81
CA VAL A 97 -12.78 -10.17 13.96
C VAL A 97 -11.32 -10.07 14.34
N ALA A 98 -10.66 -8.93 14.11
CA ALA A 98 -9.28 -8.66 14.52
C ALA A 98 -9.21 -7.39 15.36
N LYS A 99 -8.27 -7.34 16.30
CA LYS A 99 -8.20 -6.30 17.32
C LYS A 99 -7.21 -5.20 17.01
N TYR A 100 -6.08 -5.55 16.40
CA TYR A 100 -4.97 -4.64 16.15
C TYR A 100 -4.93 -4.26 14.68
N TYR A 101 -4.85 -2.94 14.41
CA TYR A 101 -4.77 -2.38 13.08
C TYR A 101 -3.45 -1.63 12.91
N TYR A 102 -2.61 -2.13 12.02
CA TYR A 102 -1.23 -1.66 11.88
C TYR A 102 -1.05 -0.65 10.75
N SER A 103 -0.14 0.29 10.96
CA SER A 103 0.37 1.24 9.96
C SER A 103 1.90 1.28 10.00
N PRO A 104 2.56 1.80 8.93
CA PRO A 104 2.04 1.93 7.56
C PRO A 104 2.08 0.60 6.80
N GLY A 105 1.42 0.52 5.64
CA GLY A 105 1.62 -0.56 4.67
C GLY A 105 2.97 -0.43 3.97
N TRP A 106 4.07 -0.65 4.68
CA TRP A 106 5.44 -0.35 4.24
C TRP A 106 5.89 -1.13 3.01
N TRP A 107 5.29 -2.30 2.72
CA TRP A 107 5.55 -3.09 1.52
C TRP A 107 4.82 -2.59 0.29
N GLN A 108 3.73 -1.85 0.49
CA GLN A 108 2.84 -1.33 -0.55
C GLN A 108 2.15 -0.07 -0.02
N ILE A 109 2.83 1.06 -0.18
CA ILE A 109 2.36 2.33 0.39
C ILE A 109 1.06 2.79 -0.28
N GLY A 110 0.83 2.40 -1.55
CA GLY A 110 -0.39 2.66 -2.30
C GLY A 110 -0.38 1.93 -3.63
N ASP A 111 -1.58 1.68 -4.16
CA ASP A 111 -1.79 0.98 -5.42
C ASP A 111 -2.24 1.89 -6.54
N GLN A 112 -1.67 1.68 -7.72
CA GLN A 112 -2.24 2.14 -8.96
C GLN A 112 -3.21 1.09 -9.49
N LEU A 113 -4.48 1.46 -9.64
CA LEU A 113 -5.51 0.62 -10.23
C LEU A 113 -5.60 0.89 -11.73
N ASP A 114 -5.76 -0.16 -12.50
CA ASP A 114 -5.67 -0.11 -13.94
C ASP A 114 -6.97 -0.52 -14.61
N PHE A 115 -7.35 0.21 -15.63
CA PHE A 115 -8.34 -0.23 -16.59
C PHE A 115 -7.64 -0.85 -17.79
N ILE A 116 -7.87 -2.15 -17.99
CA ILE A 116 -7.27 -2.93 -19.06
C ILE A 116 -8.32 -3.31 -20.10
N VAL A 117 -7.97 -3.18 -21.38
CA VAL A 117 -8.89 -3.39 -22.49
C VAL A 117 -8.20 -4.22 -23.59
N ASN A 118 -8.94 -5.10 -24.25
CA ASN A 118 -8.46 -5.80 -25.42
C ASN A 118 -8.17 -4.78 -26.55
N LYS A 119 -6.91 -4.72 -26.99
CA LYS A 119 -6.43 -3.77 -28.00
C LYS A 119 -7.22 -3.83 -29.31
N LYS A 120 -7.51 -5.06 -29.79
CA LYS A 120 -8.26 -5.25 -31.03
C LYS A 120 -9.71 -4.78 -30.89
N ALA A 121 -10.37 -5.09 -29.78
CA ALA A 121 -11.74 -4.63 -29.54
C ALA A 121 -11.80 -3.09 -29.41
N PHE A 122 -10.84 -2.51 -28.70
CA PHE A 122 -10.75 -1.06 -28.52
C PHE A 122 -10.54 -0.33 -29.86
N SER A 123 -9.69 -0.86 -30.73
CA SER A 123 -9.44 -0.26 -32.04
C SER A 123 -10.63 -0.33 -33.02
N GLN A 124 -11.66 -1.11 -32.70
CA GLN A 124 -12.91 -1.18 -33.47
C GLN A 124 -13.95 -0.13 -33.05
N LEU A 125 -13.71 0.53 -31.90
CA LEU A 125 -14.56 1.63 -31.46
C LEU A 125 -14.34 2.88 -32.35
N PRO A 126 -15.39 3.70 -32.57
CA PRO A 126 -15.21 5.04 -33.10
C PRO A 126 -14.18 5.82 -32.28
N VAL A 127 -13.43 6.71 -32.95
CA VAL A 127 -12.35 7.48 -32.30
C VAL A 127 -12.88 8.29 -31.11
N GLU A 128 -14.08 8.82 -31.24
CA GLU A 128 -14.74 9.58 -30.18
C GLU A 128 -14.97 8.73 -28.93
N TYR A 129 -15.32 7.45 -29.08
CA TYR A 129 -15.51 6.54 -27.95
C TYR A 129 -14.17 6.12 -27.33
N GLN A 130 -13.12 5.97 -28.15
CA GLN A 130 -11.77 5.73 -27.61
C GLN A 130 -11.33 6.90 -26.72
N GLN A 131 -11.55 8.13 -27.16
CA GLN A 131 -11.21 9.34 -26.38
C GLN A 131 -12.06 9.47 -25.11
N ILE A 132 -13.34 9.10 -25.16
CA ILE A 132 -14.21 9.09 -23.98
C ILE A 132 -13.69 8.07 -22.94
N VAL A 133 -13.33 6.86 -23.36
CA VAL A 133 -12.79 5.83 -22.44
C VAL A 133 -11.48 6.29 -21.81
N GLU A 134 -10.57 6.85 -22.58
CA GLU A 134 -9.31 7.39 -22.08
C GLU A 134 -9.54 8.52 -21.07
N SER A 135 -10.42 9.48 -21.41
CA SER A 135 -10.75 10.60 -20.52
C SER A 135 -11.41 10.13 -19.23
N ALA A 136 -12.33 9.14 -19.32
CA ALA A 136 -13.00 8.57 -18.15
C ALA A 136 -12.02 7.81 -17.24
N ALA A 137 -11.05 7.11 -17.81
CA ALA A 137 -10.00 6.44 -17.02
C ALA A 137 -9.15 7.47 -16.23
N TRP A 138 -8.76 8.56 -16.87
CA TRP A 138 -8.03 9.66 -16.21
C TRP A 138 -8.85 10.34 -15.12
N GLU A 139 -10.13 10.61 -15.38
CA GLU A 139 -11.05 11.16 -14.37
C GLU A 139 -11.17 10.21 -13.18
N ALA A 140 -11.39 8.93 -13.42
CA ALA A 140 -11.47 7.91 -12.39
C ALA A 140 -10.17 7.85 -11.55
N ASN A 141 -9.01 7.94 -12.21
CA ASN A 141 -7.71 7.93 -11.52
C ASN A 141 -7.58 9.06 -10.51
N GLN A 142 -8.01 10.28 -10.86
CA GLN A 142 -7.97 11.43 -9.95
C GLN A 142 -9.05 11.35 -8.88
N ARG A 143 -10.26 10.94 -9.26
CA ARG A 143 -11.39 10.88 -8.35
C ARG A 143 -11.22 9.83 -7.25
N VAL A 144 -10.69 8.67 -7.58
CA VAL A 144 -10.52 7.57 -6.63
C VAL A 144 -9.60 7.97 -5.49
N VAL A 145 -8.43 8.56 -5.77
CA VAL A 145 -7.51 8.99 -4.70
C VAL A 145 -8.14 10.07 -3.82
N ALA A 146 -8.81 11.04 -4.42
CA ALA A 146 -9.49 12.10 -3.66
C ALA A 146 -10.61 11.54 -2.77
N GLU A 147 -11.33 10.52 -3.22
CA GLU A 147 -12.36 9.85 -2.45
C GLU A 147 -11.78 9.04 -1.27
N TYR A 148 -10.67 8.35 -1.48
CA TYR A 148 -9.94 7.66 -0.40
C TYR A 148 -9.44 8.64 0.65
N ASP A 149 -8.79 9.72 0.25
CA ASP A 149 -8.31 10.77 1.17
C ASP A 149 -9.45 11.38 1.99
N ALA A 150 -10.59 11.65 1.36
CA ALA A 150 -11.75 12.19 2.06
C ALA A 150 -12.42 11.21 3.03
N ARG A 151 -12.41 9.90 2.74
CA ARG A 151 -13.17 8.90 3.52
C ARG A 151 -12.34 8.17 4.56
N ASN A 152 -11.04 8.01 4.33
CA ASN A 152 -10.19 7.22 5.23
C ASN A 152 -10.07 7.86 6.62
N GLY A 153 -10.03 9.18 6.73
CA GLY A 153 -9.96 9.87 8.02
C GLY A 153 -11.17 9.58 8.90
N ASP A 154 -12.37 9.75 8.37
CA ASP A 154 -13.62 9.48 9.09
C ASP A 154 -13.77 7.99 9.43
N ALA A 155 -13.41 7.10 8.50
CA ALA A 155 -13.44 5.66 8.72
C ALA A 155 -12.46 5.25 9.82
N LEU A 156 -11.25 5.81 9.85
CA LEU A 156 -10.26 5.55 10.90
C LEU A 156 -10.76 6.00 12.27
N ALA A 157 -11.32 7.21 12.36
CA ALA A 157 -11.91 7.72 13.58
C ALA A 157 -13.05 6.81 14.10
N ALA A 158 -13.92 6.34 13.20
CA ALA A 158 -14.99 5.41 13.56
C ALA A 158 -14.46 4.04 14.04
N LEU A 159 -13.39 3.52 13.44
CA LEU A 159 -12.73 2.29 13.87
C LEU A 159 -12.16 2.43 15.29
N VAL A 160 -11.48 3.54 15.59
CA VAL A 160 -10.93 3.82 16.92
C VAL A 160 -12.04 3.95 17.95
N ALA A 161 -13.10 4.72 17.65
CA ALA A 161 -14.27 4.85 18.52
C ALA A 161 -14.98 3.51 18.77
N GLY A 162 -14.89 2.58 17.79
CA GLY A 162 -15.37 1.20 17.90
C GLY A 162 -14.47 0.25 18.69
N GLY A 163 -13.33 0.71 19.21
CA GLY A 163 -12.40 -0.06 20.05
C GLY A 163 -11.26 -0.75 19.29
N THR A 164 -11.04 -0.42 18.02
CA THR A 164 -9.85 -0.87 17.27
C THR A 164 -8.59 -0.29 17.89
N LEU A 165 -7.57 -1.10 18.08
CA LEU A 165 -6.29 -0.67 18.61
C LEU A 165 -5.31 -0.39 17.46
N LEU A 166 -5.07 0.88 17.21
CA LEU A 166 -4.06 1.30 16.23
C LEU A 166 -2.66 0.99 16.75
N ARG A 167 -1.80 0.51 15.87
CA ARG A 167 -0.39 0.24 16.16
C ARG A 167 0.47 0.64 14.97
N GLU A 168 1.70 1.02 15.29
CA GLU A 168 2.76 1.17 14.29
C GLU A 168 3.66 -0.06 14.30
N PHE A 169 4.13 -0.47 13.12
CA PHE A 169 5.18 -1.48 13.07
C PHE A 169 6.47 -0.96 13.71
N PRO A 170 7.19 -1.81 14.47
CA PRO A 170 8.49 -1.43 15.02
C PRO A 170 9.46 -0.93 13.94
N VAL A 171 10.13 0.19 14.20
CA VAL A 171 11.04 0.83 13.23
C VAL A 171 12.15 -0.12 12.78
N ASP A 172 12.69 -0.93 13.69
CA ASP A 172 13.76 -1.87 13.35
C ASP A 172 13.25 -3.03 12.49
N MET A 173 12.00 -3.46 12.67
CA MET A 173 11.33 -4.40 11.77
C MET A 173 11.22 -3.80 10.36
N MET A 174 10.73 -2.56 10.23
CA MET A 174 10.60 -1.89 8.94
C MET A 174 11.96 -1.70 8.26
N ARG A 175 13.01 -1.39 9.00
CA ARG A 175 14.38 -1.30 8.46
C ARG A 175 14.89 -2.63 7.93
N SER A 176 14.68 -3.70 8.70
CA SER A 176 15.06 -5.06 8.28
C SER A 176 14.28 -5.48 7.04
N ALA A 177 12.99 -5.22 7.02
CA ALA A 177 12.12 -5.48 5.87
C ALA A 177 12.54 -4.71 4.61
N PHE A 178 12.95 -3.45 4.79
CA PHE A 178 13.44 -2.63 3.68
C PHE A 178 14.73 -3.20 3.07
N ALA A 179 15.67 -3.64 3.91
CA ALA A 179 16.90 -4.28 3.43
C ALA A 179 16.62 -5.58 2.64
N VAL A 180 15.68 -6.41 3.11
CA VAL A 180 15.23 -7.61 2.38
C VAL A 180 14.62 -7.23 1.05
N MET A 181 13.75 -6.22 1.02
CA MET A 181 13.09 -5.74 -0.19
C MET A 181 14.09 -5.24 -1.24
N GLU A 182 15.14 -4.53 -0.84
CA GLU A 182 16.22 -4.12 -1.76
C GLU A 182 16.91 -5.34 -2.39
N GLY A 183 17.15 -6.39 -1.62
CA GLY A 183 17.68 -7.66 -2.13
C GLY A 183 16.76 -8.31 -3.17
N ILE A 184 15.46 -8.34 -2.90
CA ILE A 184 14.45 -8.87 -3.84
C ILE A 184 14.44 -8.05 -5.14
N HIS A 185 14.46 -6.72 -5.06
CA HIS A 185 14.52 -5.87 -6.25
C HIS A 185 15.78 -6.09 -7.07
N ALA A 186 16.93 -6.27 -6.43
CA ALA A 186 18.19 -6.57 -7.10
C ALA A 186 18.12 -7.93 -7.84
N GLU A 187 17.60 -8.96 -7.18
CA GLU A 187 17.43 -10.28 -7.75
C GLU A 187 16.46 -10.29 -8.95
N GLN A 188 15.30 -9.65 -8.82
CA GLN A 188 14.32 -9.55 -9.90
C GLN A 188 14.85 -8.74 -11.09
N SER A 189 15.61 -7.68 -10.81
CA SER A 189 16.26 -6.87 -11.84
C SER A 189 17.34 -7.67 -12.62
N ALA A 190 18.03 -8.58 -11.94
CA ALA A 190 18.99 -9.47 -12.59
C ALA A 190 18.31 -10.51 -13.50
N LYS A 191 17.09 -10.94 -13.14
CA LYS A 191 16.33 -11.95 -13.87
C LYS A 191 15.55 -11.39 -15.08
N SER A 192 15.12 -10.13 -15.01
CA SER A 192 14.25 -9.50 -16.00
C SER A 192 14.69 -8.09 -16.37
N ALA A 193 15.04 -7.90 -17.64
CA ALA A 193 15.37 -6.58 -18.17
C ALA A 193 14.18 -5.61 -18.12
N ASP A 194 12.96 -6.11 -18.32
CA ASP A 194 11.73 -5.30 -18.22
C ASP A 194 11.50 -4.86 -16.78
N TYR A 195 11.64 -5.78 -15.81
CA TYR A 195 11.56 -5.43 -14.39
C TYR A 195 12.59 -4.37 -14.02
N LYS A 196 13.85 -4.56 -14.40
CA LYS A 196 14.93 -3.62 -14.15
C LYS A 196 14.60 -2.22 -14.66
N ARG A 197 14.15 -2.08 -15.92
CA ARG A 197 13.78 -0.79 -16.52
C ARG A 197 12.66 -0.08 -15.74
N VAL A 198 11.61 -0.83 -15.36
CA VAL A 198 10.49 -0.27 -14.62
C VAL A 198 10.94 0.15 -13.23
N PHE A 199 11.68 -0.71 -12.53
CA PHE A 199 12.17 -0.43 -11.19
C PHE A 199 13.11 0.78 -11.15
N GLU A 200 14.07 0.88 -12.07
CA GLU A 200 14.99 2.02 -12.15
C GLU A 200 14.24 3.33 -12.38
N SER A 201 13.26 3.35 -13.29
CA SER A 201 12.44 4.54 -13.56
C SER A 201 11.60 4.93 -12.33
N TRP A 202 10.91 3.96 -11.73
CA TRP A 202 10.11 4.17 -10.53
C TRP A 202 10.97 4.65 -9.35
N ASN A 203 12.12 4.02 -9.11
CA ASN A 203 12.99 4.35 -7.99
C ASN A 203 13.58 5.77 -8.13
N ALA A 204 13.99 6.18 -9.33
CA ALA A 204 14.45 7.53 -9.60
C ALA A 204 13.35 8.57 -9.32
N PHE A 205 12.12 8.31 -9.79
CA PHE A 205 10.97 9.18 -9.54
C PHE A 205 10.62 9.24 -8.04
N ARG A 206 10.57 8.08 -7.37
CA ARG A 206 10.34 7.98 -5.92
C ARG A 206 11.27 8.87 -5.11
N TRP A 207 12.56 8.87 -5.43
CA TRP A 207 13.53 9.72 -4.73
C TRP A 207 13.31 11.21 -4.98
N THR A 208 12.92 11.58 -6.20
CA THR A 208 12.60 12.97 -6.54
C THR A 208 11.38 13.46 -5.76
N VAL A 209 10.29 12.68 -5.78
CA VAL A 209 9.06 13.00 -5.05
C VAL A 209 9.28 13.03 -3.55
N LYS A 210 10.01 12.04 -2.99
CA LYS A 210 10.32 11.99 -1.57
C LYS A 210 11.08 13.25 -1.10
N LYS A 211 12.05 13.72 -1.87
CA LYS A 211 12.78 14.97 -1.54
C LYS A 211 11.84 16.17 -1.49
N TRP A 212 10.92 16.26 -2.46
CA TRP A 212 9.94 17.34 -2.51
C TRP A 212 9.03 17.34 -1.30
N HIS A 213 8.35 16.22 -1.01
CA HIS A 213 7.43 16.10 0.13
C HIS A 213 8.11 16.30 1.48
N LEU A 214 9.32 15.77 1.66
CA LEU A 214 10.09 16.02 2.89
C LEU A 214 10.45 17.49 3.09
N PHE A 215 10.64 18.24 2.00
CA PHE A 215 10.98 19.66 2.08
C PHE A 215 9.75 20.55 2.28
N ILE A 216 8.62 20.25 1.66
CA ILE A 216 7.43 21.11 1.66
C ILE A 216 6.39 20.69 2.70
N GLU A 217 6.00 19.42 2.75
CA GLU A 217 4.86 18.96 3.55
C GLU A 217 5.27 18.58 4.98
N SER A 218 6.34 17.81 5.13
CA SER A 218 6.76 17.31 6.43
C SER A 218 7.02 18.39 7.49
N PRO A 219 7.59 19.58 7.16
CA PRO A 219 7.73 20.66 8.14
C PRO A 219 6.39 21.21 8.63
N VAL A 220 5.41 21.33 7.74
CA VAL A 220 4.06 21.86 8.07
C VAL A 220 3.29 20.86 8.92
N MET A 221 3.26 19.60 8.53
CA MET A 221 2.60 18.52 9.29
C MET A 221 3.15 18.38 10.73
N GLY A 222 4.40 18.74 10.95
CA GLY A 222 5.01 18.73 12.29
C GLY A 222 4.72 19.96 13.14
N LEU A 223 4.07 21.00 12.57
CA LEU A 223 3.67 22.22 13.27
C LEU A 223 2.21 22.18 13.72
N GLU A 224 1.38 21.41 13.03
CA GLU A 224 -0.03 21.26 13.35
C GLU A 224 -0.17 20.20 14.46
N GLU A 225 0.07 20.61 15.72
CA GLU A 225 -0.35 19.83 16.88
C GLU A 225 -1.87 19.97 17.05
N GLY A 226 -2.64 19.39 16.14
CA GLY A 226 -4.05 19.10 16.35
C GLY A 226 -4.19 17.91 17.29
N PRO A 227 -5.26 17.83 18.12
CA PRO A 227 -5.52 16.63 18.88
C PRO A 227 -5.91 15.51 17.91
N VAL A 228 -4.94 14.76 17.42
CA VAL A 228 -5.20 13.43 16.92
C VAL A 228 -5.45 12.59 18.18
N ASP A 229 -6.65 12.72 18.74
CA ASP A 229 -7.10 11.82 19.80
C ASP A 229 -7.34 10.43 19.18
N THR A 230 -6.25 9.73 18.94
CA THR A 230 -6.29 8.35 18.44
C THR A 230 -6.58 7.35 19.55
N GLY A 231 -6.78 7.81 20.80
CA GLY A 231 -6.87 6.93 21.99
C GLY A 231 -5.61 6.06 22.17
N ALA A 232 -4.65 6.20 21.28
CA ALA A 232 -3.32 5.61 21.34
C ALA A 232 -2.31 6.75 21.44
N THR A 233 -1.28 6.59 22.25
CA THR A 233 -0.13 7.49 22.27
C THR A 233 0.65 7.25 20.99
N VAL A 234 0.21 7.87 19.89
CA VAL A 234 1.00 7.90 18.65
C VAL A 234 2.10 8.91 18.88
N SER A 235 3.21 8.46 19.40
CA SER A 235 4.42 9.25 19.46
C SER A 235 5.03 9.25 18.06
N PHE A 236 4.75 10.28 17.28
CA PHE A 236 5.59 10.57 16.13
C PHE A 236 7.00 10.82 16.65
N GLY A 237 7.87 9.82 16.53
CA GLY A 237 9.23 9.89 17.02
C GLY A 237 9.97 11.05 16.37
N ARG A 238 10.04 12.18 17.04
CA ARG A 238 11.00 13.23 16.74
C ARG A 238 12.38 12.67 17.10
N THR A 239 13.08 12.10 16.12
CA THR A 239 14.52 12.00 16.26
C THR A 239 15.10 13.42 16.17
N ALA A 240 15.63 13.89 17.28
CA ALA A 240 16.14 15.24 17.49
C ALA A 240 17.37 15.61 16.64
N ASP A 241 17.71 14.86 15.62
CA ASP A 241 18.93 15.04 14.83
C ASP A 241 18.61 15.14 13.34
N ARG A 242 18.04 16.30 12.95
CA ARG A 242 17.89 16.68 11.54
C ARG A 242 19.09 17.49 11.07
N THR A 243 20.24 16.88 10.99
CA THR A 243 21.31 17.40 10.14
C THR A 243 21.01 17.00 8.69
N TRP A 244 20.52 17.97 7.92
CA TRP A 244 20.32 17.82 6.49
C TRP A 244 21.69 17.89 5.79
N SER A 245 22.36 16.77 5.59
CA SER A 245 23.35 16.69 4.55
C SER A 245 22.64 16.55 3.21
N LEU A 246 22.55 17.64 2.47
CA LEU A 246 22.28 17.58 1.04
C LEU A 246 23.46 16.83 0.41
N LEU A 247 23.32 15.53 0.26
CA LEU A 247 24.25 14.76 -0.53
C LEU A 247 24.10 15.19 -1.98
N THR A 248 25.10 15.88 -2.45
CA THR A 248 25.43 16.15 -3.86
C THR A 248 25.43 14.89 -4.71
#